data_97df3d24d25b0cdc9bf361da399c277f
#
_entry.id   97df3d24d25b0cdc9bf361da399c277f
#
_cell.length_a   1.000
_cell.length_b   1.000
_cell.length_c   1.000
_cell.angle_alpha   90.00
_cell.angle_beta   90.00
_cell.angle_gamma   90.00
#
_symmetry.space_group_name_H-M   'P 1'
#
loop_
_entity.id
_entity.type
_entity.pdbx_description
1 polymer ?
#
loop_
_entity_poly.entity_id
_entity_poly.type
_entity_poly.pdbx_seq_one_letter_code
_entity_poly.pdbx_strand_id
1 'polypeptide(L)'
;MISGAAYVVKALQEENVEILFNYPGAATIDIMDELYKQDQVKVILPRHEQALAHAADGYARSTGKVGVCMVTSGPGATNLVTGIATAYSDSVPMVCITGQVDLALMGNDAFQEVDTVGIVRNVSKYAVTVRDRKDLGRILKEAFYIARTGRPGPVVVDIPKNIQKAMGSDVYPDEVNIRGYKPNTTVHIGQVKKACSVIAKAKRPLFLLGGGISISGANELMTQLVDKTGIPVVTTLMGKGAISSRHPLYLGNVGIHGGYAPNVAITDCDVMISIGTRFNDRITGKLSTFAQNCKIVHIDVDAASISKNIKVDIPIVADAKLAIEALLEYIEPHDLGDWTAQLQQLKEERPVTQAGEEGLTPQNIIDYINNHYDRPVVTTDVGQNQLWTTQFLEIEGNHQLLTSGGLGTMGYGFPAAIGAQFGNPTKRVFAICGDGGVQMNIQEFATAIHYHLPVTLVVINNGYLGNVRQWQQLFYDKRYACTNLLMDESAIVTRDMIDNDEFEYVPDFVKLAEAYGAQGIRVTKVEELEAAFTKADAFKKGPTLIECIVPTELNVLPMVPAGKSLSDMLLKDKK
;
A
#
# COMPACT_ATOMS: atom_id res chain seq x y z
N MET A 1 36.00 13.53 -16.25
CA MET A 1 35.62 12.10 -16.47
C MET A 1 35.61 11.39 -15.13
N ILE A 2 34.56 10.62 -14.85
CA ILE A 2 34.36 9.86 -13.61
C ILE A 2 34.01 8.40 -13.94
N SER A 3 34.21 7.49 -12.97
CA SER A 3 33.78 6.09 -13.09
C SER A 3 32.26 5.98 -13.22
N GLY A 4 31.77 4.85 -13.72
CA GLY A 4 30.33 4.58 -13.73
C GLY A 4 29.76 4.54 -12.32
N ALA A 5 30.50 4.01 -11.35
CA ALA A 5 30.11 3.98 -9.94
C ALA A 5 29.91 5.40 -9.37
N ALA A 6 30.91 6.29 -9.54
CA ALA A 6 30.79 7.69 -9.13
C ALA A 6 29.64 8.41 -9.86
N TYR A 7 29.38 8.02 -11.10
CA TYR A 7 28.27 8.58 -11.87
C TYR A 7 26.89 8.15 -11.34
N VAL A 8 26.75 6.91 -10.88
CA VAL A 8 25.51 6.46 -10.21
C VAL A 8 25.22 7.30 -8.98
N VAL A 9 26.23 7.53 -8.14
CA VAL A 9 26.10 8.39 -6.95
C VAL A 9 25.70 9.81 -7.34
N LYS A 10 26.36 10.39 -8.34
CA LYS A 10 25.99 11.70 -8.89
C LYS A 10 24.54 11.74 -9.37
N ALA A 11 24.10 10.72 -10.10
CA ALA A 11 22.71 10.64 -10.59
C ALA A 11 21.69 10.59 -9.44
N LEU A 12 21.99 9.86 -8.35
CA LEU A 12 21.14 9.85 -7.15
C LEU A 12 21.04 11.25 -6.51
N GLN A 13 22.15 12.00 -6.46
CA GLN A 13 22.18 13.36 -5.94
C GLN A 13 21.40 14.33 -6.84
N GLU A 14 21.56 14.27 -8.14
CA GLU A 14 20.83 15.10 -9.13
C GLU A 14 19.30 14.81 -9.14
N GLU A 15 18.90 13.59 -8.81
CA GLU A 15 17.47 13.21 -8.65
C GLU A 15 16.95 13.46 -7.24
N ASN A 16 17.72 14.12 -6.37
CA ASN A 16 17.38 14.47 -4.98
C ASN A 16 17.01 13.24 -4.13
N VAL A 17 17.74 12.15 -4.29
CA VAL A 17 17.59 10.96 -3.46
C VAL A 17 18.21 11.22 -2.11
N GLU A 18 17.40 11.25 -1.05
CA GLU A 18 17.86 11.43 0.32
C GLU A 18 18.23 10.11 0.98
N ILE A 19 17.51 9.03 0.64
CA ILE A 19 17.64 7.71 1.25
C ILE A 19 17.74 6.64 0.17
N LEU A 20 18.77 5.81 0.31
CA LEU A 20 18.98 4.60 -0.48
C LEU A 20 18.92 3.39 0.43
N PHE A 21 17.93 2.52 0.23
CA PHE A 21 17.90 1.22 0.89
C PHE A 21 18.80 0.25 0.12
N ASN A 22 19.81 -0.31 0.77
CA ASN A 22 20.82 -1.10 0.09
C ASN A 22 21.21 -2.37 0.85
N TYR A 23 21.37 -3.46 0.11
CA TYR A 23 22.03 -4.66 0.61
C TYR A 23 23.26 -4.94 -0.24
N PRO A 24 24.49 -4.83 0.34
CA PRO A 24 25.73 -4.87 -0.44
C PRO A 24 26.09 -6.26 -0.92
N GLY A 25 26.87 -6.32 -1.99
CA GLY A 25 27.51 -7.53 -2.48
C GLY A 25 28.58 -7.21 -3.52
N ALA A 26 29.28 -8.24 -3.99
CA ALA A 26 30.44 -8.07 -4.88
C ALA A 26 30.14 -7.27 -6.16
N ALA A 27 28.90 -7.42 -6.70
CA ALA A 27 28.54 -6.74 -7.94
C ALA A 27 28.18 -5.25 -7.76
N THR A 28 28.08 -4.72 -6.53
CA THR A 28 27.79 -3.29 -6.25
C THR A 28 28.87 -2.62 -5.42
N ILE A 29 29.98 -3.30 -5.11
CA ILE A 29 31.00 -2.78 -4.19
C ILE A 29 31.65 -1.46 -4.68
N ASP A 30 31.80 -1.29 -6.00
CA ASP A 30 32.38 -0.07 -6.57
C ASP A 30 31.46 1.14 -6.33
N ILE A 31 30.12 0.95 -6.42
CA ILE A 31 29.14 1.98 -6.11
C ILE A 31 29.11 2.28 -4.60
N MET A 32 29.25 1.23 -3.76
CA MET A 32 29.31 1.41 -2.30
C MET A 32 30.52 2.21 -1.86
N ASP A 33 31.68 1.99 -2.49
CA ASP A 33 32.89 2.77 -2.22
C ASP A 33 32.71 4.26 -2.55
N GLU A 34 32.00 4.57 -3.65
CA GLU A 34 31.68 5.95 -3.99
C GLU A 34 30.61 6.56 -3.07
N LEU A 35 29.60 5.78 -2.64
CA LEU A 35 28.62 6.23 -1.65
C LEU A 35 29.25 6.56 -0.29
N TYR A 36 30.31 5.87 0.10
CA TYR A 36 31.03 6.14 1.35
C TYR A 36 31.74 7.51 1.36
N LYS A 37 32.05 8.07 0.19
CA LYS A 37 32.78 9.35 0.03
C LYS A 37 31.90 10.60 0.11
N GLN A 38 30.58 10.43 0.35
CA GLN A 38 29.62 11.52 0.37
C GLN A 38 28.60 11.35 1.51
N ASP A 39 27.87 12.41 1.88
CA ASP A 39 26.92 12.47 2.99
C ASP A 39 25.50 12.91 2.59
N GLN A 40 25.27 13.23 1.31
CA GLN A 40 23.95 13.70 0.82
C GLN A 40 22.94 12.56 0.70
N VAL A 41 23.38 11.38 0.27
CA VAL A 41 22.53 10.19 0.16
C VAL A 41 22.78 9.29 1.35
N LYS A 42 21.82 9.20 2.26
CA LYS A 42 21.91 8.30 3.41
C LYS A 42 21.65 6.86 2.99
N VAL A 43 22.59 5.96 3.24
CA VAL A 43 22.47 4.54 2.92
C VAL A 43 21.94 3.78 4.13
N ILE A 44 20.86 3.02 3.93
CA ILE A 44 20.21 2.20 4.95
C ILE A 44 20.40 0.73 4.61
N LEU A 45 20.83 -0.07 5.59
CA LEU A 45 21.06 -1.51 5.47
C LEU A 45 19.93 -2.31 6.18
N PRO A 46 18.88 -2.74 5.47
CA PRO A 46 17.93 -3.75 5.94
C PRO A 46 18.59 -5.14 6.04
N ARG A 47 17.84 -6.14 6.49
CA ARG A 47 18.39 -7.50 6.69
C ARG A 47 18.00 -8.49 5.60
N HIS A 48 17.12 -8.08 4.69
CA HIS A 48 16.68 -8.88 3.55
C HIS A 48 16.26 -7.98 2.38
N GLU A 49 16.52 -8.39 1.14
CA GLU A 49 16.26 -7.56 -0.05
C GLU A 49 14.75 -7.36 -0.31
N GLN A 50 13.90 -8.33 0.03
CA GLN A 50 12.45 -8.14 -0.03
C GLN A 50 12.00 -7.03 0.94
N ALA A 51 12.48 -7.07 2.19
CA ALA A 51 12.20 -6.04 3.18
C ALA A 51 12.72 -4.67 2.75
N LEU A 52 13.90 -4.63 2.15
CA LEU A 52 14.51 -3.45 1.54
C LEU A 52 13.60 -2.80 0.49
N ALA A 53 13.02 -3.59 -0.41
CA ALA A 53 12.08 -3.09 -1.42
C ALA A 53 10.78 -2.58 -0.78
N HIS A 54 10.26 -3.27 0.26
CA HIS A 54 9.08 -2.80 0.99
C HIS A 54 9.37 -1.52 1.79
N ALA A 55 10.59 -1.35 2.33
CA ALA A 55 10.98 -0.09 2.97
C ALA A 55 11.05 1.06 1.95
N ALA A 56 11.60 0.84 0.75
CA ALA A 56 11.58 1.82 -0.33
C ALA A 56 10.15 2.17 -0.77
N ASP A 57 9.25 1.19 -0.84
CA ASP A 57 7.81 1.38 -1.10
C ASP A 57 7.16 2.23 -0.01
N GLY A 58 7.35 1.88 1.27
CA GLY A 58 6.82 2.64 2.41
C GLY A 58 7.32 4.08 2.47
N TYR A 59 8.60 4.30 2.15
CA TYR A 59 9.17 5.64 2.00
C TYR A 59 8.47 6.42 0.88
N ALA A 60 8.32 5.81 -0.29
CA ALA A 60 7.70 6.46 -1.43
C ALA A 60 6.25 6.87 -1.16
N ARG A 61 5.43 5.95 -0.63
CA ARG A 61 4.02 6.22 -0.32
C ARG A 61 3.83 7.25 0.78
N SER A 62 4.70 7.25 1.79
CA SER A 62 4.58 8.18 2.93
C SER A 62 5.10 9.59 2.65
N THR A 63 5.94 9.76 1.62
CA THR A 63 6.57 11.04 1.28
C THR A 63 6.13 11.62 -0.06
N GLY A 64 5.59 10.81 -0.97
CA GLY A 64 5.34 11.17 -2.36
C GLY A 64 6.60 11.22 -3.24
N LYS A 65 7.78 10.86 -2.71
CA LYS A 65 9.06 10.80 -3.43
C LYS A 65 9.25 9.45 -4.11
N VAL A 66 10.25 9.33 -4.99
CA VAL A 66 10.64 8.03 -5.55
C VAL A 66 11.40 7.22 -4.50
N GLY A 67 10.96 5.99 -4.23
CA GLY A 67 11.70 5.04 -3.42
C GLY A 67 12.89 4.48 -4.20
N VAL A 68 14.06 4.43 -3.57
CA VAL A 68 15.25 3.91 -4.25
C VAL A 68 15.88 2.78 -3.45
N CYS A 69 16.15 1.68 -4.16
CA CYS A 69 16.83 0.55 -3.57
C CYS A 69 17.94 0.01 -4.47
N MET A 70 18.97 -0.58 -3.85
CA MET A 70 20.09 -1.18 -4.56
C MET A 70 20.48 -2.51 -3.95
N VAL A 71 20.77 -3.50 -4.81
CA VAL A 71 21.18 -4.84 -4.39
C VAL A 71 22.24 -5.42 -5.34
N THR A 72 22.93 -6.45 -4.88
CA THR A 72 23.88 -7.20 -5.71
C THR A 72 23.15 -8.07 -6.76
N SER A 73 23.91 -8.69 -7.64
CA SER A 73 23.44 -9.66 -8.65
C SER A 73 22.91 -10.96 -8.03
N GLY A 74 22.36 -11.83 -8.87
CA GLY A 74 21.90 -13.16 -8.49
C GLY A 74 20.82 -13.14 -7.42
N PRO A 75 21.04 -13.72 -6.22
CA PRO A 75 20.03 -13.80 -5.17
C PRO A 75 19.60 -12.42 -4.67
N GLY A 76 20.47 -11.40 -4.68
CA GLY A 76 20.07 -10.05 -4.34
C GLY A 76 18.98 -9.52 -5.26
N ALA A 77 19.16 -9.65 -6.57
CA ALA A 77 18.18 -9.25 -7.57
C ALA A 77 16.88 -10.09 -7.50
N THR A 78 16.98 -11.42 -7.35
CA THR A 78 15.79 -12.28 -7.28
C THR A 78 14.95 -12.06 -6.03
N ASN A 79 15.57 -11.73 -4.90
CA ASN A 79 14.85 -11.41 -3.65
C ASN A 79 14.06 -10.08 -3.73
N LEU A 80 14.36 -9.18 -4.68
CA LEU A 80 13.57 -7.96 -4.91
C LEU A 80 12.22 -8.22 -5.59
N VAL A 81 12.05 -9.33 -6.29
CA VAL A 81 10.93 -9.54 -7.22
C VAL A 81 9.57 -9.32 -6.57
N THR A 82 9.35 -9.86 -5.36
CA THR A 82 8.10 -9.67 -4.62
C THR A 82 7.85 -8.19 -4.30
N GLY A 83 8.88 -7.46 -3.86
CA GLY A 83 8.76 -6.03 -3.57
C GLY A 83 8.49 -5.19 -4.82
N ILE A 84 9.15 -5.50 -5.94
CA ILE A 84 8.90 -4.87 -7.24
C ILE A 84 7.47 -5.12 -7.70
N ALA A 85 6.97 -6.37 -7.60
CA ALA A 85 5.61 -6.73 -7.96
C ALA A 85 4.56 -6.02 -7.08
N THR A 86 4.84 -5.83 -5.77
CA THR A 86 4.01 -5.06 -4.84
C THR A 86 3.90 -3.61 -5.30
N ALA A 87 5.03 -2.96 -5.55
CA ALA A 87 5.08 -1.57 -6.03
C ALA A 87 4.38 -1.40 -7.40
N TYR A 88 4.57 -2.36 -8.32
CA TYR A 88 3.91 -2.34 -9.63
C TYR A 88 2.38 -2.45 -9.51
N SER A 89 1.90 -3.36 -8.68
CA SER A 89 0.47 -3.58 -8.47
C SER A 89 -0.23 -2.35 -7.91
N ASP A 90 0.43 -1.59 -7.05
CA ASP A 90 -0.13 -0.42 -6.37
C ASP A 90 0.33 0.93 -6.95
N SER A 91 1.04 0.90 -8.08
CA SER A 91 1.48 2.11 -8.79
C SER A 91 2.42 2.99 -7.94
N VAL A 92 3.39 2.38 -7.25
CA VAL A 92 4.35 3.08 -6.40
C VAL A 92 5.60 3.43 -7.20
N PRO A 93 6.02 4.71 -7.24
CA PRO A 93 7.23 5.11 -7.95
C PRO A 93 8.47 4.59 -7.22
N MET A 94 9.21 3.70 -7.87
CA MET A 94 10.42 3.10 -7.30
C MET A 94 11.49 2.91 -8.37
N VAL A 95 12.76 3.15 -8.02
CA VAL A 95 13.92 2.83 -8.87
C VAL A 95 14.76 1.79 -8.14
N CYS A 96 14.86 0.61 -8.76
CA CYS A 96 15.66 -0.51 -8.25
C CYS A 96 16.95 -0.62 -9.07
N ILE A 97 18.10 -0.48 -8.43
CA ILE A 97 19.41 -0.65 -9.04
C ILE A 97 19.92 -2.03 -8.68
N THR A 98 20.23 -2.85 -9.68
CA THR A 98 20.85 -4.17 -9.46
C THR A 98 22.27 -4.17 -10.00
N GLY A 99 23.19 -4.74 -9.22
CA GLY A 99 24.50 -5.07 -9.77
C GLY A 99 24.40 -6.26 -10.72
N GLN A 100 25.33 -6.38 -11.66
CA GLN A 100 25.42 -7.51 -12.58
C GLN A 100 26.89 -7.90 -12.79
N VAL A 101 27.11 -9.13 -13.20
CA VAL A 101 28.43 -9.59 -13.64
C VAL A 101 28.93 -8.76 -14.85
N ASP A 102 30.21 -8.83 -15.18
CA ASP A 102 30.75 -8.15 -16.36
C ASP A 102 30.01 -8.58 -17.63
N LEU A 103 29.76 -7.65 -18.55
CA LEU A 103 29.05 -7.93 -19.81
C LEU A 103 29.62 -9.12 -20.58
N ALA A 104 30.93 -9.34 -20.51
CA ALA A 104 31.61 -10.46 -21.19
C ALA A 104 31.30 -11.82 -20.53
N LEU A 105 30.81 -11.82 -19.30
CA LEU A 105 30.49 -13.05 -18.54
C LEU A 105 28.99 -13.39 -18.62
N MET A 106 28.15 -12.46 -19.04
CA MET A 106 26.70 -12.68 -19.14
C MET A 106 26.38 -13.79 -20.16
N GLY A 107 25.57 -14.77 -19.72
CA GLY A 107 25.21 -15.94 -20.50
C GLY A 107 26.24 -17.09 -20.44
N ASN A 108 27.23 -16.99 -19.55
CA ASN A 108 28.29 -18.01 -19.38
C ASN A 108 28.24 -18.71 -18.01
N ASP A 109 27.07 -18.80 -17.38
CA ASP A 109 26.88 -19.41 -16.06
C ASP A 109 27.83 -18.85 -14.97
N ALA A 110 28.08 -17.54 -15.02
CA ALA A 110 28.94 -16.87 -14.07
C ALA A 110 28.36 -16.91 -12.64
N PHE A 111 29.22 -16.91 -11.62
CA PHE A 111 28.77 -16.89 -10.22
C PHE A 111 27.86 -15.70 -9.93
N GLN A 112 26.70 -15.98 -9.35
CA GLN A 112 25.63 -15.00 -9.06
C GLN A 112 25.12 -14.24 -10.29
N GLU A 113 25.18 -14.84 -11.48
CA GLU A 113 24.51 -14.32 -12.67
C GLU A 113 23.03 -14.72 -12.67
N VAL A 114 22.18 -13.79 -13.10
CA VAL A 114 20.77 -14.04 -13.41
C VAL A 114 20.28 -13.02 -14.43
N ASP A 115 19.38 -13.42 -15.33
CA ASP A 115 18.68 -12.48 -16.22
C ASP A 115 17.63 -11.67 -15.43
N THR A 116 18.12 -10.67 -14.68
CA THR A 116 17.28 -9.80 -13.86
C THR A 116 16.18 -9.15 -14.69
N VAL A 117 16.53 -8.62 -15.86
CA VAL A 117 15.58 -7.92 -16.74
C VAL A 117 14.48 -8.86 -17.24
N GLY A 118 14.84 -10.09 -17.63
CA GLY A 118 13.88 -11.11 -18.03
C GLY A 118 12.90 -11.48 -16.91
N ILE A 119 13.41 -11.65 -15.68
CA ILE A 119 12.59 -12.00 -14.50
C ILE A 119 11.60 -10.89 -14.15
N VAL A 120 12.03 -9.62 -14.12
CA VAL A 120 11.20 -8.51 -13.62
C VAL A 120 10.33 -7.84 -14.69
N ARG A 121 10.48 -8.20 -15.96
CA ARG A 121 9.81 -7.55 -17.10
C ARG A 121 8.29 -7.41 -16.92
N ASN A 122 7.64 -8.43 -16.39
CA ASN A 122 6.19 -8.47 -16.26
C ASN A 122 5.67 -7.84 -14.95
N VAL A 123 6.56 -7.51 -14.03
CA VAL A 123 6.24 -6.93 -12.72
C VAL A 123 6.89 -5.56 -12.51
N SER A 124 7.42 -4.97 -13.56
CA SER A 124 7.99 -3.61 -13.55
C SER A 124 7.42 -2.77 -14.69
N LYS A 125 7.51 -1.48 -14.55
CA LYS A 125 7.10 -0.53 -15.59
C LYS A 125 8.11 -0.47 -16.73
N TYR A 126 9.39 -0.58 -16.38
CA TYR A 126 10.52 -0.66 -17.31
C TYR A 126 11.68 -1.39 -16.63
N ALA A 127 12.43 -2.13 -17.41
CA ALA A 127 13.65 -2.80 -16.93
C ALA A 127 14.71 -2.80 -18.04
N VAL A 128 15.96 -2.51 -17.70
CA VAL A 128 17.04 -2.38 -18.66
C VAL A 128 18.40 -2.74 -18.05
N THR A 129 19.23 -3.47 -18.81
CA THR A 129 20.64 -3.65 -18.51
C THR A 129 21.47 -2.59 -19.23
N VAL A 130 22.33 -1.88 -18.53
CA VAL A 130 23.24 -0.87 -19.10
C VAL A 130 24.36 -1.57 -19.85
N ARG A 131 24.45 -1.38 -21.15
CA ARG A 131 25.45 -2.04 -22.01
C ARG A 131 26.63 -1.16 -22.43
N ASP A 132 26.49 0.15 -22.28
CA ASP A 132 27.54 1.12 -22.61
C ASP A 132 27.59 2.21 -21.53
N ARG A 133 28.80 2.54 -21.06
CA ARG A 133 29.01 3.59 -20.05
C ARG A 133 28.44 4.95 -20.48
N LYS A 134 28.45 5.26 -21.79
CA LYS A 134 27.93 6.53 -22.31
C LYS A 134 26.41 6.67 -22.15
N ASP A 135 25.68 5.55 -22.09
CA ASP A 135 24.22 5.54 -21.93
C ASP A 135 23.77 5.60 -20.47
N LEU A 136 24.68 5.39 -19.50
CA LEU A 136 24.34 5.26 -18.08
C LEU A 136 23.56 6.47 -17.56
N GLY A 137 23.98 7.70 -17.90
CA GLY A 137 23.30 8.91 -17.46
C GLY A 137 21.89 9.06 -18.02
N ARG A 138 21.75 8.82 -19.31
CA ARG A 138 20.44 8.83 -19.98
C ARG A 138 19.50 7.79 -19.37
N ILE A 139 19.97 6.56 -19.18
CA ILE A 139 19.17 5.47 -18.62
C ILE A 139 18.72 5.78 -17.19
N LEU A 140 19.60 6.31 -16.33
CA LEU A 140 19.23 6.68 -14.96
C LEU A 140 18.21 7.82 -14.95
N LYS A 141 18.41 8.87 -15.76
CA LYS A 141 17.46 9.97 -15.89
C LYS A 141 16.08 9.49 -16.35
N GLU A 142 16.06 8.65 -17.40
CA GLU A 142 14.84 8.02 -17.91
C GLU A 142 14.16 7.14 -16.86
N ALA A 143 14.93 6.39 -16.05
CA ALA A 143 14.40 5.52 -15.01
C ALA A 143 13.59 6.29 -13.95
N PHE A 144 14.14 7.39 -13.44
CA PHE A 144 13.42 8.25 -12.49
C PHE A 144 12.20 8.91 -13.12
N TYR A 145 12.33 9.39 -14.37
CA TYR A 145 11.21 9.98 -15.10
C TYR A 145 10.07 8.98 -15.33
N ILE A 146 10.38 7.77 -15.80
CA ILE A 146 9.39 6.71 -16.03
C ILE A 146 8.74 6.29 -14.71
N ALA A 147 9.51 6.17 -13.64
CA ALA A 147 8.98 5.73 -12.35
C ALA A 147 7.87 6.66 -11.83
N ARG A 148 8.03 7.98 -11.96
CA ARG A 148 7.13 8.99 -11.36
C ARG A 148 6.06 9.56 -12.28
N THR A 149 6.12 9.33 -13.60
CA THR A 149 5.19 9.96 -14.58
C THR A 149 4.16 8.98 -15.12
N GLY A 150 3.05 9.49 -15.66
CA GLY A 150 1.90 8.69 -16.08
C GLY A 150 1.35 7.91 -14.89
N ARG A 151 1.00 6.62 -15.07
CA ARG A 151 0.77 5.73 -13.94
C ARG A 151 2.11 5.39 -13.31
N PRO A 152 2.42 5.79 -12.06
CA PRO A 152 3.71 5.50 -11.46
C PRO A 152 3.97 4.00 -11.30
N GLY A 153 5.24 3.63 -11.11
CA GLY A 153 5.59 2.23 -10.92
C GLY A 153 7.10 1.99 -10.85
N PRO A 154 7.53 0.76 -10.51
CA PRO A 154 8.93 0.42 -10.36
C PRO A 154 9.65 0.33 -11.71
N VAL A 155 10.89 0.81 -11.70
CA VAL A 155 11.84 0.70 -12.82
C VAL A 155 13.10 0.01 -12.31
N VAL A 156 13.62 -0.93 -13.08
CA VAL A 156 14.83 -1.69 -12.73
C VAL A 156 15.96 -1.32 -13.68
N VAL A 157 17.09 -0.91 -13.10
CA VAL A 157 18.32 -0.60 -13.84
C VAL A 157 19.41 -1.57 -13.41
N ASP A 158 19.77 -2.49 -14.28
CA ASP A 158 20.77 -3.52 -14.08
C ASP A 158 22.13 -3.04 -14.59
N ILE A 159 23.13 -2.92 -13.70
CA ILE A 159 24.41 -2.23 -14.00
C ILE A 159 25.58 -3.20 -13.88
N PRO A 160 26.11 -3.69 -15.03
CA PRO A 160 27.27 -4.59 -15.05
C PRO A 160 28.51 -3.98 -14.45
N LYS A 161 29.35 -4.85 -13.83
CA LYS A 161 30.54 -4.43 -13.08
C LYS A 161 31.57 -3.68 -13.91
N ASN A 162 31.77 -4.08 -15.17
CA ASN A 162 32.66 -3.36 -16.07
C ASN A 162 32.14 -1.94 -16.41
N ILE A 163 30.82 -1.74 -16.44
CA ILE A 163 30.20 -0.42 -16.65
C ILE A 163 30.44 0.47 -15.42
N GLN A 164 30.34 -0.09 -14.20
CA GLN A 164 30.61 0.65 -12.96
C GLN A 164 32.06 1.16 -12.91
N LYS A 165 33.04 0.39 -13.43
CA LYS A 165 34.46 0.76 -13.48
C LYS A 165 34.83 1.68 -14.66
N ALA A 166 34.09 1.62 -15.75
CA ALA A 166 34.43 2.36 -16.96
C ALA A 166 34.38 3.88 -16.73
N MET A 167 35.41 4.57 -17.22
CA MET A 167 35.52 6.03 -17.16
C MET A 167 34.67 6.67 -18.29
N GLY A 168 33.99 7.76 -17.98
CA GLY A 168 33.15 8.47 -18.95
C GLY A 168 32.84 9.90 -18.56
N SER A 169 31.95 10.54 -19.30
CA SER A 169 31.46 11.89 -19.02
C SER A 169 30.86 11.96 -17.61
N ASP A 170 30.99 13.11 -16.98
CA ASP A 170 30.36 13.48 -15.71
C ASP A 170 29.13 14.39 -15.86
N VAL A 171 28.74 14.70 -17.11
CA VAL A 171 27.54 15.53 -17.37
C VAL A 171 26.28 14.70 -17.19
N TYR A 172 25.40 15.12 -16.28
CA TYR A 172 24.06 14.52 -16.10
C TYR A 172 23.08 15.20 -17.06
N PRO A 173 22.19 14.45 -17.73
CA PRO A 173 21.24 15.03 -18.67
C PRO A 173 20.21 15.94 -17.99
N ASP A 174 19.92 17.09 -18.57
CA ASP A 174 18.88 18.01 -18.08
C ASP A 174 17.49 17.57 -18.52
N GLU A 175 17.36 16.98 -19.73
CA GLU A 175 16.08 16.62 -20.35
C GLU A 175 15.93 15.12 -20.59
N VAL A 176 14.66 14.68 -20.64
CA VAL A 176 14.27 13.31 -21.00
C VAL A 176 13.56 13.33 -22.34
N ASN A 177 14.03 12.50 -23.27
CA ASN A 177 13.39 12.33 -24.59
C ASN A 177 13.24 10.83 -24.91
N ILE A 178 12.10 10.25 -24.57
CA ILE A 178 11.79 8.84 -24.84
C ILE A 178 10.78 8.77 -25.98
N ARG A 179 11.20 8.21 -27.12
CA ARG A 179 10.41 8.17 -28.36
C ARG A 179 9.02 7.54 -28.17
N GLY A 180 8.89 6.50 -27.39
CA GLY A 180 7.65 5.72 -27.21
C GLY A 180 6.89 6.01 -25.92
N TYR A 181 7.35 6.94 -25.08
CA TYR A 181 6.75 7.21 -23.78
C TYR A 181 6.42 8.70 -23.63
N LYS A 182 5.14 9.01 -23.75
CA LYS A 182 4.60 10.39 -23.62
C LYS A 182 3.42 10.36 -22.66
N PRO A 183 3.65 10.60 -21.37
CA PRO A 183 2.56 10.69 -20.37
C PRO A 183 1.55 11.76 -20.78
N ASN A 184 0.26 11.48 -20.57
CA ASN A 184 -0.79 12.45 -20.83
C ASN A 184 -0.73 13.58 -19.79
N THR A 185 -0.55 14.81 -20.23
CA THR A 185 -0.47 16.02 -19.41
C THR A 185 -1.66 16.95 -19.59
N THR A 186 -2.71 16.51 -20.29
CA THR A 186 -3.90 17.31 -20.61
C THR A 186 -5.18 16.53 -20.32
N VAL A 187 -6.29 17.25 -20.17
CA VAL A 187 -7.62 16.67 -20.06
C VAL A 187 -8.49 17.03 -21.26
N HIS A 188 -9.28 16.10 -21.73
CA HIS A 188 -10.18 16.34 -22.87
C HIS A 188 -11.47 17.03 -22.41
N ILE A 189 -11.53 18.36 -22.52
CA ILE A 189 -12.65 19.20 -22.05
C ILE A 189 -14.01 18.77 -22.60
N GLY A 190 -14.09 18.30 -23.85
CA GLY A 190 -15.34 17.77 -24.41
C GLY A 190 -15.91 16.58 -23.65
N GLN A 191 -15.05 15.67 -23.16
CA GLN A 191 -15.46 14.54 -22.31
C GLN A 191 -15.85 15.00 -20.91
N VAL A 192 -15.15 15.98 -20.34
CA VAL A 192 -15.53 16.60 -19.06
C VAL A 192 -16.93 17.21 -19.13
N LYS A 193 -17.22 18.04 -20.14
CA LYS A 193 -18.56 18.65 -20.34
C LYS A 193 -19.64 17.59 -20.54
N LYS A 194 -19.33 16.50 -21.25
CA LYS A 194 -20.26 15.38 -21.41
C LYS A 194 -20.53 14.69 -20.08
N ALA A 195 -19.49 14.49 -19.24
CA ALA A 195 -19.64 13.94 -17.90
C ALA A 195 -20.52 14.86 -17.03
N CYS A 196 -20.23 16.15 -16.96
CA CYS A 196 -21.05 17.12 -16.22
C CYS A 196 -22.52 17.11 -16.67
N SER A 197 -22.78 17.02 -18.00
CA SER A 197 -24.15 16.93 -18.53
C SER A 197 -24.91 15.65 -18.13
N VAL A 198 -24.19 14.55 -17.92
CA VAL A 198 -24.81 13.29 -17.43
C VAL A 198 -25.03 13.36 -15.93
N ILE A 199 -24.05 13.89 -15.17
CA ILE A 199 -24.13 14.06 -13.72
C ILE A 199 -25.29 14.99 -13.36
N ALA A 200 -25.47 16.11 -14.06
CA ALA A 200 -26.56 17.07 -13.82
C ALA A 200 -27.98 16.50 -13.98
N LYS A 201 -28.13 15.33 -14.61
CA LYS A 201 -29.41 14.62 -14.79
C LYS A 201 -29.57 13.43 -13.86
N ALA A 202 -28.54 13.10 -13.10
CA ALA A 202 -28.55 11.97 -12.20
C ALA A 202 -29.44 12.23 -11.00
N LYS A 203 -30.19 11.23 -10.58
CA LYS A 203 -30.98 11.27 -9.34
C LYS A 203 -30.24 10.62 -8.17
N ARG A 204 -29.35 9.69 -8.47
CA ARG A 204 -28.58 8.90 -7.49
C ARG A 204 -27.09 8.82 -7.89
N PRO A 205 -26.43 9.98 -8.07
CA PRO A 205 -25.01 9.98 -8.40
C PRO A 205 -24.16 9.51 -7.22
N LEU A 206 -22.99 8.94 -7.53
CA LEU A 206 -22.06 8.44 -6.53
C LEU A 206 -20.62 8.65 -6.99
N PHE A 207 -19.75 9.16 -6.12
CA PHE A 207 -18.31 9.13 -6.32
C PHE A 207 -17.72 7.81 -5.82
N LEU A 208 -16.96 7.12 -6.69
CA LEU A 208 -16.11 5.99 -6.32
C LEU A 208 -14.65 6.40 -6.46
N LEU A 209 -13.97 6.60 -5.33
CA LEU A 209 -12.61 7.11 -5.30
C LEU A 209 -11.58 5.98 -5.09
N GLY A 210 -10.56 5.96 -5.92
CA GLY A 210 -9.44 5.05 -5.82
C GLY A 210 -8.14 5.72 -5.41
N GLY A 211 -7.06 4.94 -5.35
CA GLY A 211 -5.72 5.40 -4.98
C GLY A 211 -5.14 6.48 -5.89
N GLY A 212 -5.65 6.60 -7.13
CA GLY A 212 -5.22 7.63 -8.07
C GLY A 212 -5.41 9.06 -7.57
N ILE A 213 -6.39 9.33 -6.69
CA ILE A 213 -6.58 10.63 -6.04
C ILE A 213 -5.35 11.01 -5.22
N SER A 214 -4.95 10.10 -4.33
CA SER A 214 -3.79 10.33 -3.44
C SER A 214 -2.46 10.36 -4.20
N ILE A 215 -2.30 9.52 -5.22
CA ILE A 215 -1.10 9.49 -6.07
C ILE A 215 -0.92 10.81 -6.83
N SER A 216 -2.02 11.42 -7.31
CA SER A 216 -1.97 12.71 -8.03
C SER A 216 -1.95 13.93 -7.09
N GLY A 217 -2.06 13.74 -5.77
CA GLY A 217 -2.15 14.83 -4.79
C GLY A 217 -3.42 15.68 -4.92
N ALA A 218 -4.52 15.07 -5.35
CA ALA A 218 -5.78 15.76 -5.63
C ALA A 218 -6.79 15.77 -4.46
N ASN A 219 -6.38 15.39 -3.25
CA ASN A 219 -7.27 15.21 -2.09
C ASN A 219 -8.07 16.48 -1.75
N GLU A 220 -7.43 17.64 -1.68
CA GLU A 220 -8.11 18.92 -1.38
C GLU A 220 -9.10 19.32 -2.47
N LEU A 221 -8.71 19.18 -3.75
CA LEU A 221 -9.59 19.45 -4.88
C LEU A 221 -10.79 18.48 -4.92
N MET A 222 -10.56 17.22 -4.53
CA MET A 222 -11.64 16.24 -4.44
C MET A 222 -12.62 16.60 -3.35
N THR A 223 -12.14 17.05 -2.19
CA THR A 223 -13.00 17.55 -1.11
C THR A 223 -13.84 18.75 -1.59
N GLN A 224 -13.22 19.72 -2.28
CA GLN A 224 -13.95 20.87 -2.87
C GLN A 224 -15.02 20.42 -3.87
N LEU A 225 -14.74 19.40 -4.69
CA LEU A 225 -15.70 18.86 -5.65
C LEU A 225 -16.88 18.18 -4.95
N VAL A 226 -16.62 17.43 -3.88
CA VAL A 226 -17.64 16.78 -3.05
C VAL A 226 -18.51 17.83 -2.36
N ASP A 227 -17.90 18.87 -1.74
CA ASP A 227 -18.62 19.96 -1.08
C ASP A 227 -19.51 20.75 -2.07
N LYS A 228 -18.96 21.04 -3.26
CA LYS A 228 -19.70 21.77 -4.31
C LYS A 228 -20.94 21.00 -4.79
N THR A 229 -20.84 19.68 -4.90
CA THR A 229 -21.86 18.85 -5.54
C THR A 229 -22.84 18.19 -4.57
N GLY A 230 -22.47 18.00 -3.30
CA GLY A 230 -23.24 17.23 -2.33
C GLY A 230 -23.32 15.73 -2.63
N ILE A 231 -22.61 15.23 -3.63
CA ILE A 231 -22.65 13.83 -4.05
C ILE A 231 -21.95 12.94 -3.02
N PRO A 232 -22.61 11.87 -2.54
CA PRO A 232 -22.01 10.95 -1.59
C PRO A 232 -20.80 10.22 -2.16
N VAL A 233 -19.89 9.83 -1.27
CA VAL A 233 -18.58 9.27 -1.61
C VAL A 233 -18.40 7.91 -0.99
N VAL A 234 -17.89 7.00 -1.80
CA VAL A 234 -17.37 5.70 -1.37
C VAL A 234 -15.93 5.52 -1.89
N THR A 235 -15.13 4.74 -1.18
CA THR A 235 -13.73 4.53 -1.58
C THR A 235 -13.41 3.05 -1.75
N THR A 236 -12.44 2.78 -2.62
CA THR A 236 -11.74 1.49 -2.59
C THR A 236 -10.82 1.45 -1.37
N LEU A 237 -10.27 0.28 -1.02
CA LEU A 237 -9.25 0.16 0.02
C LEU A 237 -8.09 1.15 -0.23
N MET A 238 -7.56 1.19 -1.46
CA MET A 238 -6.47 2.11 -1.84
C MET A 238 -6.92 3.56 -1.98
N GLY A 239 -8.21 3.83 -2.07
CA GLY A 239 -8.78 5.17 -2.11
C GLY A 239 -9.08 5.77 -0.74
N LYS A 240 -8.91 4.99 0.34
CA LYS A 240 -9.12 5.50 1.70
C LYS A 240 -8.12 6.64 1.99
N GLY A 241 -8.64 7.78 2.44
CA GLY A 241 -7.87 9.02 2.56
C GLY A 241 -7.95 9.95 1.34
N ALA A 242 -8.65 9.56 0.26
CA ALA A 242 -8.94 10.48 -0.86
C ALA A 242 -9.72 11.72 -0.41
N ILE A 243 -10.60 11.55 0.57
CA ILE A 243 -11.20 12.60 1.41
C ILE A 243 -11.12 12.16 2.87
N SER A 244 -11.36 13.07 3.81
CA SER A 244 -11.39 12.73 5.23
C SER A 244 -12.44 11.64 5.52
N SER A 245 -12.09 10.66 6.35
CA SER A 245 -13.04 9.65 6.85
C SER A 245 -14.17 10.24 7.70
N ARG A 246 -13.96 11.43 8.25
CA ARG A 246 -14.94 12.21 9.04
C ARG A 246 -15.82 13.12 8.19
N HIS A 247 -15.61 13.15 6.86
CA HIS A 247 -16.41 13.98 5.97
C HIS A 247 -17.89 13.52 5.98
N PRO A 248 -18.88 14.42 6.12
CA PRO A 248 -20.30 14.04 6.24
C PRO A 248 -20.81 13.18 5.06
N LEU A 249 -20.29 13.39 3.85
CA LEU A 249 -20.69 12.65 2.66
C LEU A 249 -19.91 11.34 2.44
N TYR A 250 -18.94 11.03 3.31
CA TYR A 250 -18.18 9.78 3.23
C TYR A 250 -18.95 8.61 3.82
N LEU A 251 -19.29 7.64 3.00
CA LEU A 251 -20.06 6.46 3.41
C LEU A 251 -19.17 5.31 3.93
N GLY A 252 -17.93 5.20 3.45
CA GLY A 252 -17.01 4.14 3.80
C GLY A 252 -16.40 3.43 2.59
N ASN A 253 -15.76 2.29 2.84
CA ASN A 253 -15.14 1.46 1.81
C ASN A 253 -16.17 0.53 1.16
N VAL A 254 -16.01 0.30 -0.16
CA VAL A 254 -16.80 -0.65 -0.96
C VAL A 254 -16.06 -1.95 -1.20
N GLY A 255 -16.79 -2.96 -1.65
CA GLY A 255 -16.24 -4.21 -2.14
C GLY A 255 -16.51 -5.39 -1.20
N ILE A 256 -15.72 -6.45 -1.35
CA ILE A 256 -15.94 -7.73 -0.66
C ILE A 256 -15.98 -7.57 0.87
N HIS A 257 -15.16 -6.69 1.44
CA HIS A 257 -15.16 -6.35 2.86
C HIS A 257 -15.61 -4.90 3.11
N GLY A 258 -16.39 -4.35 2.18
CA GLY A 258 -16.99 -3.04 2.30
C GLY A 258 -18.16 -3.01 3.27
N GLY A 259 -18.52 -1.80 3.72
CA GLY A 259 -19.67 -1.58 4.57
C GLY A 259 -21.01 -1.82 3.84
N TYR A 260 -22.10 -1.94 4.60
CA TYR A 260 -23.43 -2.14 4.04
C TYR A 260 -23.86 -0.97 3.16
N ALA A 261 -23.89 0.24 3.71
CA ALA A 261 -24.32 1.44 2.98
C ALA A 261 -23.47 1.73 1.72
N PRO A 262 -22.11 1.64 1.75
CA PRO A 262 -21.29 1.78 0.54
C PRO A 262 -21.63 0.78 -0.55
N ASN A 263 -21.85 -0.48 -0.23
CA ASN A 263 -22.18 -1.52 -1.23
C ASN A 263 -23.59 -1.36 -1.79
N VAL A 264 -24.56 -0.92 -0.98
CA VAL A 264 -25.90 -0.53 -1.45
C VAL A 264 -25.81 0.67 -2.38
N ALA A 265 -25.03 1.69 -2.02
CA ALA A 265 -24.83 2.89 -2.85
C ALA A 265 -24.31 2.55 -4.25
N ILE A 266 -23.32 1.65 -4.35
CA ILE A 266 -22.79 1.17 -5.65
C ILE A 266 -23.86 0.41 -6.46
N THR A 267 -24.70 -0.36 -5.80
CA THR A 267 -25.73 -1.18 -6.47
C THR A 267 -26.87 -0.31 -7.00
N ASP A 268 -27.24 0.73 -6.27
CA ASP A 268 -28.44 1.53 -6.53
C ASP A 268 -28.18 2.86 -7.25
N CYS A 269 -26.92 3.28 -7.41
CA CYS A 269 -26.59 4.51 -8.12
C CYS A 269 -27.00 4.45 -9.61
N ASP A 270 -27.39 5.59 -10.17
CA ASP A 270 -27.71 5.75 -11.60
C ASP A 270 -26.57 6.36 -12.41
N VAL A 271 -25.65 7.08 -11.75
CA VAL A 271 -24.40 7.59 -12.33
C VAL A 271 -23.26 7.39 -11.33
N MET A 272 -22.23 6.67 -11.73
CA MET A 272 -21.00 6.47 -10.96
C MET A 272 -19.88 7.31 -11.56
N ILE A 273 -19.28 8.17 -10.77
CA ILE A 273 -18.09 8.94 -11.12
C ILE A 273 -16.89 8.26 -10.45
N SER A 274 -16.20 7.44 -11.21
CA SER A 274 -15.06 6.68 -10.74
C SER A 274 -13.76 7.40 -11.06
N ILE A 275 -12.92 7.67 -10.07
CA ILE A 275 -11.66 8.43 -10.24
C ILE A 275 -10.50 7.62 -9.67
N GLY A 276 -9.54 7.25 -10.54
CA GLY A 276 -8.31 6.55 -10.15
C GLY A 276 -8.54 5.15 -9.59
N THR A 277 -9.52 4.40 -10.14
CA THR A 277 -9.83 3.01 -9.75
C THR A 277 -9.64 2.07 -10.93
N ARG A 278 -9.39 0.78 -10.67
CA ARG A 278 -9.20 -0.23 -11.72
C ARG A 278 -10.32 -1.26 -11.79
N PHE A 279 -11.35 -1.16 -10.95
CA PHE A 279 -12.47 -2.09 -10.90
C PHE A 279 -12.05 -3.56 -10.84
N ASN A 280 -11.16 -3.88 -9.89
CA ASN A 280 -10.77 -5.26 -9.66
C ASN A 280 -11.89 -6.07 -8.97
N ASP A 281 -11.71 -7.39 -8.90
CA ASP A 281 -12.67 -8.33 -8.31
C ASP A 281 -13.01 -8.03 -6.84
N ARG A 282 -12.08 -7.43 -6.07
CA ARG A 282 -12.29 -7.04 -4.68
C ARG A 282 -13.33 -5.92 -4.53
N ILE A 283 -13.49 -5.09 -5.56
CA ILE A 283 -14.45 -3.98 -5.61
C ILE A 283 -15.75 -4.41 -6.28
N THR A 284 -15.67 -5.18 -7.37
CA THR A 284 -16.85 -5.48 -8.19
C THR A 284 -17.66 -6.67 -7.68
N GLY A 285 -17.04 -7.59 -6.93
CA GLY A 285 -17.64 -8.89 -6.69
C GLY A 285 -17.98 -9.55 -8.03
N LYS A 286 -19.20 -10.06 -8.17
CA LYS A 286 -19.68 -10.67 -9.41
C LYS A 286 -19.93 -9.62 -10.49
N LEU A 287 -19.07 -9.55 -11.51
CA LEU A 287 -19.11 -8.56 -12.59
C LEU A 287 -20.49 -8.45 -13.27
N SER A 288 -21.19 -9.57 -13.48
CA SER A 288 -22.50 -9.57 -14.15
C SER A 288 -23.62 -8.91 -13.36
N THR A 289 -23.40 -8.58 -12.09
CA THR A 289 -24.37 -7.89 -11.22
C THR A 289 -23.90 -6.51 -10.76
N PHE A 290 -22.66 -6.13 -11.10
CA PHE A 290 -22.09 -4.85 -10.69
C PHE A 290 -22.65 -3.69 -11.51
N ALA A 291 -23.25 -2.70 -10.85
CA ALA A 291 -23.69 -1.42 -11.42
C ALA A 291 -24.47 -1.52 -12.75
N GLN A 292 -25.38 -2.52 -12.87
CA GLN A 292 -26.07 -2.86 -14.13
C GLN A 292 -26.89 -1.72 -14.74
N ASN A 293 -27.49 -0.88 -13.90
CA ASN A 293 -28.36 0.22 -14.34
C ASN A 293 -27.69 1.59 -14.20
N CYS A 294 -26.38 1.61 -14.06
CA CYS A 294 -25.58 2.78 -13.77
C CYS A 294 -24.78 3.22 -15.01
N LYS A 295 -24.79 4.52 -15.33
CA LYS A 295 -23.83 5.10 -16.28
C LYS A 295 -22.51 5.35 -15.59
N ILE A 296 -21.42 4.94 -16.22
CA ILE A 296 -20.09 5.02 -15.61
C ILE A 296 -19.25 6.07 -16.32
N VAL A 297 -18.90 7.11 -15.56
CA VAL A 297 -17.83 8.06 -15.88
C VAL A 297 -16.56 7.53 -15.25
N HIS A 298 -15.53 7.23 -16.05
CA HIS A 298 -14.27 6.68 -15.54
C HIS A 298 -13.10 7.59 -15.88
N ILE A 299 -12.45 8.10 -14.86
CA ILE A 299 -11.27 8.97 -14.93
C ILE A 299 -10.07 8.17 -14.47
N ASP A 300 -9.12 7.94 -15.36
CA ASP A 300 -7.86 7.23 -15.06
C ASP A 300 -6.73 7.76 -15.94
N VAL A 301 -5.52 7.82 -15.40
CA VAL A 301 -4.33 8.24 -16.14
C VAL A 301 -3.87 7.17 -17.14
N ASP A 302 -4.19 5.90 -16.86
CA ASP A 302 -3.84 4.75 -17.68
C ASP A 302 -4.99 4.38 -18.63
N ALA A 303 -4.83 4.69 -19.91
CA ALA A 303 -5.81 4.35 -20.94
C ALA A 303 -6.13 2.83 -20.99
N ALA A 304 -5.17 1.97 -20.62
CA ALA A 304 -5.37 0.52 -20.59
C ALA A 304 -6.31 0.05 -19.47
N SER A 305 -6.56 0.88 -18.45
CA SER A 305 -7.52 0.62 -17.38
C SER A 305 -8.96 0.89 -17.80
N ILE A 306 -9.19 1.75 -18.80
CA ILE A 306 -10.52 2.13 -19.27
C ILE A 306 -11.21 0.96 -19.98
N SER A 307 -12.43 0.64 -19.54
CA SER A 307 -13.24 -0.46 -20.07
C SER A 307 -12.57 -1.85 -20.01
N LYS A 308 -11.56 -2.02 -19.18
CA LYS A 308 -10.86 -3.30 -19.04
C LYS A 308 -11.74 -4.38 -18.37
N ASN A 309 -12.37 -4.03 -17.27
CA ASN A 309 -13.17 -4.97 -16.45
C ASN A 309 -14.68 -4.69 -16.54
N ILE A 310 -15.08 -3.44 -16.71
CA ILE A 310 -16.46 -3.00 -16.80
C ILE A 310 -16.64 -2.08 -18.01
N LYS A 311 -17.84 -2.05 -18.58
CA LYS A 311 -18.15 -1.11 -19.67
C LYS A 311 -18.22 0.32 -19.13
N VAL A 312 -17.50 1.24 -19.77
CA VAL A 312 -17.47 2.67 -19.43
C VAL A 312 -18.28 3.45 -20.46
N ASP A 313 -19.15 4.35 -20.00
CA ASP A 313 -19.96 5.20 -20.89
C ASP A 313 -19.23 6.49 -21.27
N ILE A 314 -18.49 7.07 -20.32
CA ILE A 314 -17.73 8.30 -20.54
C ILE A 314 -16.31 8.12 -20.01
N PRO A 315 -15.34 7.83 -20.89
CA PRO A 315 -13.94 7.75 -20.52
C PRO A 315 -13.30 9.14 -20.47
N ILE A 316 -12.48 9.39 -19.44
CA ILE A 316 -11.61 10.56 -19.33
C ILE A 316 -10.21 10.08 -19.00
N VAL A 317 -9.34 10.01 -20.02
CA VAL A 317 -7.93 9.62 -19.84
C VAL A 317 -7.15 10.86 -19.44
N ALA A 318 -6.91 11.02 -18.15
CA ALA A 318 -6.18 12.17 -17.59
C ALA A 318 -5.67 11.86 -16.19
N ASP A 319 -4.70 12.64 -15.73
CA ASP A 319 -4.35 12.73 -14.32
C ASP A 319 -5.56 13.18 -13.50
N ALA A 320 -5.75 12.60 -12.31
CA ALA A 320 -6.93 12.87 -11.49
C ALA A 320 -7.02 14.34 -11.09
N LYS A 321 -5.90 15.00 -10.77
CA LYS A 321 -5.87 16.42 -10.42
C LYS A 321 -6.39 17.29 -11.55
N LEU A 322 -5.87 17.11 -12.77
CA LEU A 322 -6.30 17.87 -13.94
C LEU A 322 -7.78 17.63 -14.27
N ALA A 323 -8.24 16.40 -14.13
CA ALA A 323 -9.64 16.07 -14.38
C ALA A 323 -10.58 16.69 -13.35
N ILE A 324 -10.21 16.70 -12.07
CA ILE A 324 -11.00 17.31 -10.99
C ILE A 324 -11.02 18.83 -11.12
N GLU A 325 -9.90 19.48 -11.45
CA GLU A 325 -9.84 20.91 -11.76
C GLU A 325 -10.83 21.27 -12.88
N ALA A 326 -10.83 20.51 -13.97
CA ALA A 326 -11.77 20.72 -15.06
C ALA A 326 -13.23 20.41 -14.68
N LEU A 327 -13.48 19.38 -13.85
CA LEU A 327 -14.82 19.13 -13.34
C LEU A 327 -15.33 20.30 -12.49
N LEU A 328 -14.51 20.85 -11.59
CA LEU A 328 -14.85 22.00 -10.75
C LEU A 328 -15.25 23.23 -11.57
N GLU A 329 -14.64 23.41 -12.75
CA GLU A 329 -14.98 24.53 -13.66
C GLU A 329 -16.37 24.38 -14.30
N TYR A 330 -16.77 23.15 -14.69
CA TYR A 330 -17.97 22.92 -15.51
C TYR A 330 -19.14 22.27 -14.78
N ILE A 331 -18.94 21.72 -13.56
CA ILE A 331 -20.02 21.07 -12.83
C ILE A 331 -20.84 22.08 -12.05
N GLU A 332 -22.16 21.97 -12.12
CA GLU A 332 -23.07 22.75 -11.31
C GLU A 332 -23.76 21.86 -10.27
N PRO A 333 -24.01 22.37 -9.05
CA PRO A 333 -24.81 21.69 -8.04
C PRO A 333 -26.22 21.44 -8.59
N HIS A 334 -26.81 20.32 -8.21
CA HIS A 334 -28.21 20.05 -8.51
C HIS A 334 -28.87 19.31 -7.34
N ASP A 335 -30.19 19.29 -7.33
CA ASP A 335 -30.96 18.65 -6.27
C ASP A 335 -30.84 17.12 -6.38
N LEU A 336 -30.35 16.48 -5.32
CA LEU A 336 -30.23 15.03 -5.18
C LEU A 336 -31.43 14.39 -4.48
N GLY A 337 -32.47 15.19 -4.13
CA GLY A 337 -33.61 14.73 -3.34
C GLY A 337 -33.15 14.07 -2.02
N ASP A 338 -33.77 12.95 -1.68
CA ASP A 338 -33.47 12.23 -0.42
C ASP A 338 -32.29 11.25 -0.54
N TRP A 339 -31.59 11.18 -1.69
CA TRP A 339 -30.56 10.16 -1.94
C TRP A 339 -29.47 10.11 -0.88
N THR A 340 -28.88 11.26 -0.60
CA THR A 340 -27.80 11.37 0.39
C THR A 340 -28.29 11.03 1.81
N ALA A 341 -29.48 11.51 2.18
CA ALA A 341 -30.07 11.22 3.49
C ALA A 341 -30.39 9.73 3.67
N GLN A 342 -30.93 9.07 2.63
CA GLN A 342 -31.19 7.64 2.66
C GLN A 342 -29.91 6.82 2.88
N LEU A 343 -28.81 7.19 2.23
CA LEU A 343 -27.52 6.49 2.43
C LEU A 343 -26.91 6.72 3.81
N GLN A 344 -27.04 7.94 4.35
CA GLN A 344 -26.61 8.22 5.73
C GLN A 344 -27.43 7.43 6.75
N GLN A 345 -28.73 7.35 6.58
CA GLN A 345 -29.59 6.52 7.42
C GLN A 345 -29.16 5.05 7.38
N LEU A 346 -28.88 4.49 6.18
CA LEU A 346 -28.40 3.11 6.06
C LEU A 346 -27.04 2.90 6.76
N LYS A 347 -26.16 3.90 6.73
CA LYS A 347 -24.86 3.84 7.42
C LYS A 347 -25.04 3.80 8.93
N GLU A 348 -25.99 4.58 9.46
CA GLU A 348 -26.31 4.63 10.91
C GLU A 348 -27.03 3.37 11.39
N GLU A 349 -27.96 2.83 10.58
CA GLU A 349 -28.71 1.61 10.92
C GLU A 349 -27.86 0.33 10.87
N ARG A 350 -26.82 0.33 10.03
CA ARG A 350 -25.95 -0.84 9.81
C ARG A 350 -24.48 -0.45 9.77
N PRO A 351 -23.93 0.06 10.89
CA PRO A 351 -22.53 0.44 10.96
C PRO A 351 -21.63 -0.80 10.88
N VAL A 352 -20.41 -0.60 10.37
CA VAL A 352 -19.34 -1.58 10.54
C VAL A 352 -18.83 -1.45 11.97
N THR A 353 -19.02 -2.49 12.78
CA THR A 353 -18.65 -2.42 14.20
C THR A 353 -18.45 -3.81 14.79
N GLN A 354 -17.57 -3.90 15.78
CA GLN A 354 -17.39 -5.03 16.70
C GLN A 354 -17.98 -4.72 18.09
N ALA A 355 -18.80 -3.67 18.19
CA ALA A 355 -19.49 -3.36 19.45
C ALA A 355 -20.40 -4.53 19.87
N GLY A 356 -20.25 -4.98 21.11
CA GLY A 356 -20.94 -6.15 21.65
C GLY A 356 -20.12 -7.44 21.64
N GLU A 357 -18.94 -7.45 20.99
CA GLU A 357 -17.93 -8.49 21.21
C GLU A 357 -17.27 -8.27 22.57
N GLU A 358 -17.06 -9.34 23.32
CA GLU A 358 -16.44 -9.26 24.64
C GLU A 358 -14.92 -9.16 24.56
N GLY A 359 -14.32 -8.36 25.45
CA GLY A 359 -12.88 -8.22 25.65
C GLY A 359 -12.17 -7.37 24.59
N LEU A 360 -10.88 -7.60 24.42
CA LEU A 360 -10.05 -6.87 23.45
C LEU A 360 -10.41 -7.26 22.02
N THR A 361 -10.74 -6.27 21.21
CA THR A 361 -11.04 -6.43 19.78
C THR A 361 -10.10 -5.60 18.92
N PRO A 362 -9.91 -5.95 17.63
CA PRO A 362 -9.20 -5.11 16.69
C PRO A 362 -9.75 -3.69 16.59
N GLN A 363 -11.07 -3.50 16.73
CA GLN A 363 -11.68 -2.18 16.77
C GLN A 363 -11.18 -1.36 17.96
N ASN A 364 -11.13 -1.92 19.17
CA ASN A 364 -10.64 -1.20 20.36
C ASN A 364 -9.20 -0.70 20.17
N ILE A 365 -8.34 -1.52 19.56
CA ILE A 365 -6.94 -1.18 19.30
C ILE A 365 -6.85 0.00 18.33
N ILE A 366 -7.62 -0.03 17.25
CA ILE A 366 -7.59 0.99 16.20
C ILE A 366 -8.27 2.27 16.69
N ASP A 367 -9.37 2.17 17.45
CA ASP A 367 -10.05 3.32 18.06
C ASP A 367 -9.13 4.02 19.07
N TYR A 368 -8.30 3.25 19.81
CA TYR A 368 -7.27 3.85 20.66
C TYR A 368 -6.31 4.73 19.82
N ILE A 369 -5.84 4.24 18.67
CA ILE A 369 -4.96 5.01 17.77
C ILE A 369 -5.68 6.24 17.23
N ASN A 370 -6.94 6.12 16.77
CA ASN A 370 -7.74 7.23 16.25
C ASN A 370 -7.92 8.38 17.27
N ASN A 371 -8.09 8.02 18.55
CA ASN A 371 -8.42 8.97 19.59
C ASN A 371 -7.20 9.65 20.22
N HIS A 372 -6.01 9.05 20.13
CA HIS A 372 -4.82 9.51 20.86
C HIS A 372 -3.69 10.03 19.96
N TYR A 373 -3.75 9.80 18.64
CA TYR A 373 -2.68 10.22 17.73
C TYR A 373 -3.22 11.07 16.59
N ASP A 374 -2.66 12.26 16.43
CA ASP A 374 -3.00 13.15 15.34
C ASP A 374 -2.29 12.72 14.05
N ARG A 375 -3.06 12.33 13.04
CA ARG A 375 -2.62 11.99 11.68
C ARG A 375 -1.39 11.06 11.64
N PRO A 376 -1.39 9.92 12.35
CA PRO A 376 -0.27 9.00 12.34
C PRO A 376 -0.09 8.38 10.95
N VAL A 377 1.10 7.87 10.67
CA VAL A 377 1.31 7.00 9.51
C VAL A 377 1.08 5.56 9.96
N VAL A 378 0.17 4.86 9.30
CA VAL A 378 -0.18 3.48 9.62
C VAL A 378 0.13 2.59 8.42
N THR A 379 0.99 1.61 8.61
CA THR A 379 1.16 0.52 7.63
C THR A 379 0.40 -0.71 8.10
N THR A 380 -0.05 -1.53 7.17
CA THR A 380 -0.65 -2.82 7.52
C THR A 380 0.09 -3.96 6.86
N ASP A 381 0.15 -5.09 7.52
CA ASP A 381 0.39 -6.36 6.83
C ASP A 381 -0.89 -6.84 6.13
N VAL A 382 -0.87 -8.00 5.51
CA VAL A 382 -2.00 -8.54 4.73
C VAL A 382 -2.73 -9.62 5.52
N GLY A 383 -4.07 -9.56 5.51
CA GLY A 383 -4.95 -10.48 6.21
C GLY A 383 -6.07 -9.76 6.96
N GLN A 384 -6.60 -10.36 8.02
CA GLN A 384 -7.65 -9.76 8.83
C GLN A 384 -7.22 -8.42 9.45
N ASN A 385 -5.96 -8.31 9.88
CA ASN A 385 -5.37 -7.07 10.39
C ASN A 385 -5.51 -5.91 9.40
N GLN A 386 -5.25 -6.13 8.11
CA GLN A 386 -5.42 -5.14 7.03
C GLN A 386 -6.88 -4.69 6.93
N LEU A 387 -7.79 -5.66 6.90
CA LEU A 387 -9.20 -5.40 6.68
C LEU A 387 -9.83 -4.66 7.87
N TRP A 388 -9.55 -5.07 9.11
CA TRP A 388 -9.98 -4.36 10.32
C TRP A 388 -9.40 -2.94 10.36
N THR A 389 -8.10 -2.79 10.08
CA THR A 389 -7.50 -1.46 10.01
C THR A 389 -8.19 -0.59 8.96
N THR A 390 -8.47 -1.16 7.79
CA THR A 390 -9.18 -0.42 6.74
C THR A 390 -10.61 -0.06 7.14
N GLN A 391 -11.30 -0.92 7.89
CA GLN A 391 -12.66 -0.65 8.36
C GLN A 391 -12.69 0.45 9.43
N PHE A 392 -11.80 0.39 10.44
CA PHE A 392 -11.91 1.20 11.64
C PHE A 392 -10.98 2.42 11.69
N LEU A 393 -9.84 2.42 10.98
CA LEU A 393 -8.92 3.56 11.01
C LEU A 393 -9.56 4.80 10.37
N GLU A 394 -9.56 5.90 11.08
CA GLU A 394 -9.93 7.21 10.56
C GLU A 394 -8.74 7.89 9.89
N ILE A 395 -8.93 8.41 8.69
CA ILE A 395 -7.88 9.05 7.89
C ILE A 395 -8.35 10.42 7.47
N GLU A 396 -7.52 11.43 7.66
CA GLU A 396 -7.84 12.82 7.36
C GLU A 396 -7.15 13.34 6.09
N GLY A 397 -6.34 12.54 5.44
CA GLY A 397 -5.64 12.96 4.23
C GLY A 397 -4.70 11.92 3.66
N ASN A 398 -3.86 12.39 2.75
CA ASN A 398 -2.92 11.56 2.02
C ASN A 398 -1.77 11.02 2.90
N HIS A 399 -1.12 9.97 2.45
CA HIS A 399 0.11 9.39 3.05
C HIS A 399 -0.04 8.85 4.48
N GLN A 400 -1.28 8.57 4.95
CA GLN A 400 -1.51 8.05 6.29
C GLN A 400 -1.67 6.53 6.34
N LEU A 401 -2.30 5.91 5.33
CA LEU A 401 -2.46 4.45 5.26
C LEU A 401 -1.64 3.86 4.13
N LEU A 402 -0.73 2.94 4.46
CA LEU A 402 0.13 2.24 3.53
C LEU A 402 -0.12 0.75 3.63
N THR A 403 -0.50 0.13 2.52
CA THR A 403 -0.88 -1.30 2.52
C THR A 403 -0.64 -1.93 1.15
N SER A 404 -0.34 -3.21 1.09
CA SER A 404 -0.27 -3.97 -0.17
C SER A 404 -1.67 -4.37 -0.61
N GLY A 405 -2.38 -3.46 -1.28
CA GLY A 405 -3.78 -3.67 -1.67
C GLY A 405 -3.96 -4.41 -3.00
N GLY A 406 -3.02 -4.30 -3.92
CA GLY A 406 -3.09 -4.92 -5.25
C GLY A 406 -2.53 -6.33 -5.29
N LEU A 407 -1.33 -6.56 -4.79
CA LEU A 407 -0.68 -7.87 -4.76
C LEU A 407 -1.06 -8.68 -3.51
N GLY A 408 -1.28 -8.02 -2.38
CA GLY A 408 -1.63 -8.69 -1.13
C GLY A 408 -0.42 -9.40 -0.49
N THR A 409 0.70 -8.72 -0.37
CA THR A 409 1.96 -9.29 0.09
C THR A 409 2.02 -9.35 1.60
N MET A 410 1.98 -10.54 2.18
CA MET A 410 2.32 -10.77 3.57
C MET A 410 3.81 -10.48 3.82
N GLY A 411 4.12 -9.88 4.99
CA GLY A 411 5.47 -9.41 5.32
C GLY A 411 5.76 -7.98 4.86
N TYR A 412 4.77 -7.26 4.32
CA TYR A 412 4.89 -5.87 3.87
C TYR A 412 4.92 -4.87 5.04
N GLY A 413 4.08 -5.08 6.06
CA GLY A 413 3.71 -4.05 7.03
C GLY A 413 4.89 -3.45 7.79
N PHE A 414 5.72 -4.26 8.42
CA PHE A 414 6.83 -3.78 9.26
C PHE A 414 7.96 -3.13 8.45
N PRO A 415 8.49 -3.72 7.36
CA PRO A 415 9.47 -3.03 6.53
C PRO A 415 8.96 -1.71 5.93
N ALA A 416 7.70 -1.66 5.51
CA ALA A 416 7.10 -0.42 5.00
C ALA A 416 7.03 0.67 6.08
N ALA A 417 6.76 0.29 7.35
CA ALA A 417 6.81 1.22 8.48
C ALA A 417 8.22 1.75 8.74
N ILE A 418 9.24 0.93 8.59
CA ILE A 418 10.64 1.36 8.67
C ILE A 418 10.91 2.42 7.60
N GLY A 419 10.53 2.18 6.36
CA GLY A 419 10.67 3.14 5.27
C GLY A 419 9.89 4.43 5.52
N ALA A 420 8.64 4.31 5.98
CA ALA A 420 7.80 5.45 6.34
C ALA A 420 8.39 6.29 7.48
N GLN A 421 8.99 5.65 8.49
CA GLN A 421 9.64 6.36 9.61
C GLN A 421 10.88 7.14 9.16
N PHE A 422 11.67 6.62 8.22
CA PHE A 422 12.75 7.39 7.62
C PHE A 422 12.24 8.61 6.85
N GLY A 423 11.12 8.48 6.15
CA GLY A 423 10.50 9.58 5.42
C GLY A 423 9.77 10.60 6.31
N ASN A 424 9.38 10.20 7.54
CA ASN A 424 8.61 11.01 8.47
C ASN A 424 9.19 10.90 9.90
N PRO A 425 10.37 11.45 10.14
CA PRO A 425 11.10 11.23 11.40
C PRO A 425 10.40 11.80 12.64
N THR A 426 9.48 12.76 12.47
CA THR A 426 8.75 13.42 13.55
C THR A 426 7.35 12.88 13.79
N LYS A 427 6.81 12.08 12.84
CA LYS A 427 5.47 11.49 12.98
C LYS A 427 5.53 10.16 13.72
N ARG A 428 4.42 9.82 14.37
CA ARG A 428 4.22 8.45 14.86
C ARG A 428 3.93 7.52 13.70
N VAL A 429 4.64 6.39 13.67
CA VAL A 429 4.45 5.35 12.66
C VAL A 429 4.05 4.06 13.36
N PHE A 430 2.93 3.50 12.95
CA PHE A 430 2.42 2.22 13.41
C PHE A 430 2.48 1.19 12.28
N ALA A 431 2.94 -0.02 12.60
CA ALA A 431 2.79 -1.18 11.73
C ALA A 431 1.74 -2.12 12.36
N ILE A 432 0.57 -2.27 11.75
CA ILE A 432 -0.46 -3.18 12.23
C ILE A 432 -0.35 -4.49 11.44
N CYS A 433 0.11 -5.53 12.10
CA CYS A 433 0.43 -6.82 11.49
C CYS A 433 -0.37 -7.94 12.14
N GLY A 434 -0.57 -9.04 11.42
CA GLY A 434 -1.00 -10.31 12.02
C GLY A 434 0.22 -11.12 12.47
N ASP A 435 -0.01 -12.08 13.33
CA ASP A 435 0.97 -13.02 13.86
C ASP A 435 1.69 -13.82 12.75
N GLY A 436 1.00 -14.21 11.68
CA GLY A 436 1.62 -14.85 10.53
C GLY A 436 2.42 -13.90 9.64
N GLY A 437 1.89 -12.69 9.38
CA GLY A 437 2.54 -11.72 8.48
C GLY A 437 3.84 -11.16 9.04
N VAL A 438 3.86 -10.81 10.33
CA VAL A 438 5.04 -10.25 10.98
C VAL A 438 6.25 -11.17 10.94
N GLN A 439 6.04 -12.48 10.97
CA GLN A 439 7.13 -13.46 10.95
C GLN A 439 7.91 -13.48 9.63
N MET A 440 7.31 -13.02 8.52
CA MET A 440 7.95 -13.08 7.19
C MET A 440 9.12 -12.10 7.03
N ASN A 441 9.13 -11.00 7.78
CA ASN A 441 10.21 -10.01 7.78
C ASN A 441 10.59 -9.56 9.20
N ILE A 442 10.50 -10.46 10.16
CA ILE A 442 10.74 -10.17 11.58
C ILE A 442 12.19 -9.78 11.87
N GLN A 443 13.16 -10.23 11.04
CA GLN A 443 14.58 -9.85 11.13
C GLN A 443 14.80 -8.33 11.04
N GLU A 444 13.83 -7.58 10.53
CA GLU A 444 13.94 -6.12 10.41
C GLU A 444 13.88 -5.38 11.75
N PHE A 445 13.60 -6.09 12.86
CA PHE A 445 13.87 -5.57 14.19
C PHE A 445 15.34 -5.11 14.34
N ALA A 446 16.29 -5.89 13.78
CA ALA A 446 17.69 -5.51 13.78
C ALA A 446 17.94 -4.19 13.02
N THR A 447 17.22 -3.95 11.91
CA THR A 447 17.28 -2.68 11.18
C THR A 447 16.72 -1.53 12.01
N ALA A 448 15.52 -1.70 12.57
CA ALA A 448 14.87 -0.65 13.35
C ALA A 448 15.66 -0.28 14.61
N ILE A 449 16.26 -1.25 15.29
CA ILE A 449 17.15 -1.01 16.44
C ILE A 449 18.44 -0.31 16.02
N HIS A 450 19.08 -0.76 14.94
CA HIS A 450 20.34 -0.18 14.47
C HIS A 450 20.22 1.32 14.17
N TYR A 451 19.08 1.72 13.61
CA TYR A 451 18.81 3.12 13.25
C TYR A 451 17.94 3.86 14.28
N HIS A 452 17.70 3.29 15.45
CA HIS A 452 16.91 3.89 16.54
C HIS A 452 15.52 4.39 16.09
N LEU A 453 14.83 3.60 15.27
CA LEU A 453 13.53 3.97 14.74
C LEU A 453 12.39 3.67 15.75
N PRO A 454 11.64 4.67 16.24
CA PRO A 454 10.60 4.48 17.23
C PRO A 454 9.27 4.01 16.61
N VAL A 455 9.33 3.02 15.74
CA VAL A 455 8.14 2.41 15.14
C VAL A 455 7.40 1.60 16.19
N THR A 456 6.09 1.73 16.25
CA THR A 456 5.25 0.86 17.08
C THR A 456 4.65 -0.24 16.21
N LEU A 457 5.09 -1.47 16.45
CA LEU A 457 4.58 -2.67 15.78
C LEU A 457 3.46 -3.27 16.63
N VAL A 458 2.23 -3.18 16.16
CA VAL A 458 1.04 -3.76 16.79
C VAL A 458 0.74 -5.09 16.12
N VAL A 459 0.92 -6.18 16.84
CA VAL A 459 0.63 -7.54 16.36
C VAL A 459 -0.73 -7.96 16.86
N ILE A 460 -1.70 -8.10 15.97
CA ILE A 460 -3.01 -8.71 16.27
C ILE A 460 -2.83 -10.22 16.17
N ASN A 461 -2.67 -10.85 17.31
CA ASN A 461 -2.38 -12.29 17.44
C ASN A 461 -3.65 -13.07 17.75
N ASN A 462 -4.10 -13.88 16.80
CA ASN A 462 -5.23 -14.82 16.98
C ASN A 462 -4.80 -16.30 16.82
N GLY A 463 -3.50 -16.57 16.71
CA GLY A 463 -2.91 -17.90 16.54
C GLY A 463 -3.13 -18.52 15.18
N TYR A 464 -3.59 -17.76 14.18
CA TYR A 464 -3.97 -18.32 12.88
C TYR A 464 -3.67 -17.39 11.70
N LEU A 465 -3.52 -17.97 10.51
CA LEU A 465 -3.66 -17.24 9.26
C LEU A 465 -5.13 -16.83 9.07
N GLY A 466 -5.54 -15.82 9.83
CA GLY A 466 -6.92 -15.51 10.17
C GLY A 466 -7.86 -15.32 8.98
N ASN A 467 -7.42 -14.71 7.88
CA ASN A 467 -8.26 -14.51 6.70
C ASN A 467 -8.60 -15.83 6.00
N VAL A 468 -7.63 -16.75 5.88
CA VAL A 468 -7.84 -18.09 5.31
C VAL A 468 -8.68 -18.93 6.26
N ARG A 469 -8.38 -18.88 7.56
CA ARG A 469 -9.17 -19.53 8.62
C ARG A 469 -10.66 -19.10 8.56
N GLN A 470 -10.95 -17.79 8.41
CA GLN A 470 -12.31 -17.26 8.27
C GLN A 470 -13.07 -17.90 7.10
N TRP A 471 -12.40 -18.07 5.94
CA TRP A 471 -13.01 -18.72 4.78
C TRP A 471 -13.26 -20.22 5.05
N GLN A 472 -12.34 -20.90 5.73
CA GLN A 472 -12.52 -22.30 6.14
C GLN A 472 -13.67 -22.45 7.13
N GLN A 473 -13.84 -21.51 8.04
CA GLN A 473 -14.98 -21.47 8.94
C GLN A 473 -16.31 -21.29 8.19
N LEU A 474 -16.40 -20.30 7.31
CA LEU A 474 -17.65 -19.91 6.68
C LEU A 474 -18.10 -20.83 5.54
N PHE A 475 -17.16 -21.47 4.84
CA PHE A 475 -17.43 -22.17 3.58
C PHE A 475 -16.93 -23.62 3.54
N TYR A 476 -16.17 -24.08 4.53
CA TYR A 476 -15.54 -25.41 4.55
C TYR A 476 -15.70 -26.12 5.90
N ASP A 477 -16.82 -25.91 6.60
CA ASP A 477 -17.22 -26.61 7.84
C ASP A 477 -16.13 -26.63 8.90
N LYS A 478 -15.43 -25.48 9.09
CA LYS A 478 -14.34 -25.33 10.08
C LYS A 478 -13.17 -26.33 9.89
N ARG A 479 -12.95 -26.83 8.69
CA ARG A 479 -11.76 -27.66 8.39
C ARG A 479 -10.53 -26.75 8.23
N TYR A 480 -9.90 -26.43 9.35
CA TYR A 480 -8.75 -25.52 9.43
C TYR A 480 -7.45 -26.20 8.98
N ALA A 481 -7.25 -26.32 7.65
CA ALA A 481 -6.07 -26.93 7.06
C ALA A 481 -4.96 -25.91 6.86
N CYS A 482 -3.78 -26.15 7.43
CA CYS A 482 -2.57 -25.34 7.27
C CYS A 482 -2.75 -23.85 7.63
N THR A 483 -3.57 -23.52 8.61
CA THR A 483 -3.83 -22.14 9.03
C THR A 483 -3.54 -21.90 10.50
N ASN A 484 -3.44 -22.94 11.31
CA ASN A 484 -3.08 -22.87 12.71
C ASN A 484 -1.57 -22.57 12.86
N LEU A 485 -1.22 -21.65 13.74
CA LEU A 485 0.16 -21.24 14.07
C LEU A 485 0.53 -21.58 15.52
N LEU A 486 -0.34 -22.29 16.26
CA LEU A 486 -0.11 -22.70 17.64
C LEU A 486 0.64 -24.04 17.69
N MET A 487 1.17 -24.42 18.86
CA MET A 487 1.82 -25.72 19.06
C MET A 487 0.82 -26.88 18.97
N ASP A 488 -0.39 -26.69 19.49
CA ASP A 488 -1.48 -27.65 19.35
C ASP A 488 -2.27 -27.35 18.08
N GLU A 489 -2.19 -28.25 17.10
CA GLU A 489 -2.87 -28.12 15.81
C GLU A 489 -4.41 -28.07 15.91
N SER A 490 -4.97 -28.49 17.03
CA SER A 490 -6.42 -28.50 17.29
C SER A 490 -6.89 -27.31 18.13
N ALA A 491 -5.99 -26.55 18.73
CA ALA A 491 -6.31 -25.46 19.62
C ALA A 491 -7.02 -24.30 18.91
N ILE A 492 -8.07 -23.78 19.54
CA ILE A 492 -8.79 -22.57 19.16
C ILE A 492 -8.68 -21.61 20.34
N VAL A 493 -8.07 -20.47 20.16
CA VAL A 493 -7.93 -19.46 21.22
C VAL A 493 -9.30 -18.86 21.50
N THR A 494 -9.81 -19.14 22.69
CA THR A 494 -11.08 -18.60 23.17
C THR A 494 -10.84 -17.44 24.14
N ARG A 495 -11.89 -16.69 24.45
CA ARG A 495 -11.82 -15.62 25.44
C ARG A 495 -11.46 -16.16 26.84
N ASP A 496 -12.04 -17.28 27.22
CA ASP A 496 -11.74 -17.91 28.50
C ASP A 496 -10.26 -18.29 28.65
N MET A 497 -9.65 -18.82 27.60
CA MET A 497 -8.19 -19.12 27.58
C MET A 497 -7.34 -17.87 27.77
N ILE A 498 -7.73 -16.76 27.11
CA ILE A 498 -7.03 -15.48 27.24
C ILE A 498 -7.17 -14.94 28.68
N ASP A 499 -8.36 -14.94 29.22
CA ASP A 499 -8.63 -14.41 30.56
C ASP A 499 -7.97 -15.23 31.69
N ASN A 500 -7.76 -16.53 31.46
CA ASN A 500 -7.10 -17.45 32.41
C ASN A 500 -5.60 -17.62 32.15
N ASP A 501 -5.01 -16.90 31.16
CA ASP A 501 -3.60 -17.04 30.76
C ASP A 501 -3.21 -18.47 30.33
N GLU A 502 -4.14 -19.17 29.67
CA GLU A 502 -3.95 -20.54 29.16
C GLU A 502 -3.47 -20.55 27.70
N PHE A 503 -3.11 -19.41 27.13
CA PHE A 503 -2.63 -19.26 25.75
C PHE A 503 -1.14 -19.58 25.62
N GLU A 504 -0.80 -20.49 24.70
CA GLU A 504 0.59 -20.79 24.36
C GLU A 504 1.10 -19.86 23.27
N TYR A 505 2.11 -19.07 23.59
CA TYR A 505 2.69 -18.09 22.68
C TYR A 505 3.76 -18.73 21.78
N VAL A 506 3.44 -18.90 20.49
CA VAL A 506 4.37 -19.49 19.50
C VAL A 506 4.40 -18.65 18.21
N PRO A 507 5.50 -17.94 17.97
CA PRO A 507 6.56 -17.62 18.92
C PRO A 507 6.08 -16.69 20.03
N ASP A 508 6.79 -16.63 21.16
CA ASP A 508 6.60 -15.56 22.14
C ASP A 508 7.18 -14.26 21.56
N PHE A 509 6.31 -13.45 20.98
CA PHE A 509 6.71 -12.21 20.28
C PHE A 509 7.32 -11.18 21.24
N VAL A 510 6.90 -11.16 22.50
CA VAL A 510 7.48 -10.26 23.52
C VAL A 510 8.95 -10.60 23.75
N LYS A 511 9.24 -11.87 24.08
CA LYS A 511 10.62 -12.33 24.26
C LYS A 511 11.45 -12.18 22.99
N LEU A 512 10.85 -12.39 21.83
CA LEU A 512 11.54 -12.21 20.55
C LEU A 512 11.93 -10.75 20.32
N ALA A 513 11.03 -9.80 20.59
CA ALA A 513 11.36 -8.37 20.50
C ALA A 513 12.49 -7.99 21.46
N GLU A 514 12.44 -8.48 22.70
CA GLU A 514 13.48 -8.26 23.72
C GLU A 514 14.83 -8.85 23.30
N ALA A 515 14.84 -10.02 22.64
CA ALA A 515 16.07 -10.64 22.13
C ALA A 515 16.75 -9.79 21.05
N TYR A 516 16.01 -8.98 20.30
CA TYR A 516 16.56 -7.98 19.37
C TYR A 516 16.97 -6.66 20.07
N GLY A 517 16.67 -6.48 21.36
CA GLY A 517 16.88 -5.23 22.08
C GLY A 517 15.75 -4.20 21.91
N ALA A 518 14.63 -4.60 21.35
CA ALA A 518 13.40 -3.82 21.26
C ALA A 518 12.60 -3.93 22.57
N GLN A 519 11.55 -3.12 22.70
CA GLN A 519 10.59 -3.26 23.79
C GLN A 519 9.46 -4.20 23.35
N GLY A 520 9.10 -5.17 24.20
CA GLY A 520 7.97 -6.06 24.02
C GLY A 520 6.91 -5.81 25.09
N ILE A 521 5.63 -5.76 24.71
CA ILE A 521 4.49 -5.58 25.61
C ILE A 521 3.36 -6.49 25.14
N ARG A 522 2.74 -7.23 26.07
CA ARG A 522 1.55 -8.02 25.79
C ARG A 522 0.31 -7.34 26.35
N VAL A 523 -0.77 -7.37 25.58
CA VAL A 523 -2.08 -6.78 25.89
C VAL A 523 -3.14 -7.84 25.65
N THR A 524 -3.94 -8.10 26.67
CA THR A 524 -5.05 -9.08 26.62
C THR A 524 -6.40 -8.42 26.93
N LYS A 525 -6.38 -7.20 27.49
CA LYS A 525 -7.56 -6.46 27.92
C LYS A 525 -7.54 -5.03 27.39
N VAL A 526 -8.72 -4.45 27.19
CA VAL A 526 -8.87 -3.07 26.69
C VAL A 526 -8.21 -2.06 27.62
N GLU A 527 -8.32 -2.25 28.94
CA GLU A 527 -7.79 -1.35 29.97
C GLU A 527 -6.26 -1.26 29.96
N GLU A 528 -5.57 -2.22 29.35
CA GLU A 528 -4.11 -2.27 29.26
C GLU A 528 -3.56 -1.44 28.09
N LEU A 529 -4.42 -1.03 27.11
CA LEU A 529 -4.00 -0.30 25.93
C LEU A 529 -3.30 1.01 26.28
N GLU A 530 -3.87 1.83 27.16
CA GLU A 530 -3.28 3.11 27.55
C GLU A 530 -1.86 2.95 28.09
N ALA A 531 -1.65 2.01 29.00
CA ALA A 531 -0.35 1.73 29.60
C ALA A 531 0.67 1.22 28.55
N ALA A 532 0.22 0.38 27.62
CA ALA A 532 1.06 -0.18 26.56
C ALA A 532 1.53 0.89 25.58
N PHE A 533 0.60 1.71 25.07
CA PHE A 533 0.96 2.78 24.12
C PHE A 533 1.77 3.90 24.78
N THR A 534 1.49 4.24 26.05
CA THR A 534 2.31 5.20 26.82
C THR A 534 3.76 4.71 26.95
N LYS A 535 3.96 3.42 27.27
CA LYS A 535 5.31 2.83 27.32
C LYS A 535 5.99 2.86 25.95
N ALA A 536 5.25 2.55 24.87
CA ALA A 536 5.76 2.61 23.50
C ALA A 536 6.17 4.04 23.12
N ASP A 537 5.40 5.04 23.53
CA ASP A 537 5.73 6.44 23.29
C ASP A 537 6.95 6.94 24.05
N ALA A 538 7.22 6.38 25.22
CA ALA A 538 8.39 6.70 26.02
C ALA A 538 9.67 6.04 25.48
N PHE A 539 9.58 4.92 24.76
CA PHE A 539 10.73 4.18 24.26
C PHE A 539 11.26 4.77 22.94
N LYS A 540 12.43 5.43 23.00
CA LYS A 540 13.05 6.13 21.85
C LYS A 540 14.30 5.43 21.31
N LYS A 541 14.69 4.30 21.89
CA LYS A 541 15.93 3.60 21.49
C LYS A 541 15.75 2.69 20.27
N GLY A 542 14.50 2.40 19.90
CA GLY A 542 14.16 1.49 18.81
C GLY A 542 12.65 1.24 18.74
N PRO A 543 12.21 0.18 18.07
CA PRO A 543 10.80 -0.16 17.94
C PRO A 543 10.25 -0.74 19.24
N THR A 544 8.93 -0.58 19.42
CA THR A 544 8.15 -1.30 20.44
C THR A 544 7.21 -2.27 19.75
N LEU A 545 7.20 -3.53 20.17
CA LEU A 545 6.18 -4.49 19.80
C LEU A 545 5.09 -4.52 20.87
N ILE A 546 3.83 -4.29 20.47
CA ILE A 546 2.63 -4.49 21.29
C ILE A 546 1.89 -5.69 20.72
N GLU A 547 1.94 -6.81 21.42
CA GLU A 547 1.22 -8.03 21.07
C GLU A 547 -0.18 -7.98 21.69
N CYS A 548 -1.20 -7.92 20.84
CA CYS A 548 -2.60 -7.88 21.23
C CYS A 548 -3.23 -9.25 20.98
N ILE A 549 -3.59 -9.97 22.02
CA ILE A 549 -4.19 -11.31 21.93
C ILE A 549 -5.69 -11.17 21.74
N VAL A 550 -6.20 -11.76 20.67
CA VAL A 550 -7.64 -11.74 20.33
C VAL A 550 -8.14 -13.16 20.04
N PRO A 551 -9.44 -13.44 20.24
CA PRO A 551 -9.99 -14.76 19.94
C PRO A 551 -9.79 -15.16 18.47
N THR A 552 -9.50 -16.45 18.25
CA THR A 552 -9.26 -17.00 16.91
C THR A 552 -10.44 -16.76 15.96
N GLU A 553 -11.66 -16.99 16.41
CA GLU A 553 -12.87 -16.98 15.57
C GLU A 553 -13.49 -15.59 15.38
N LEU A 554 -12.80 -14.50 15.74
CA LEU A 554 -13.22 -13.17 15.32
C LEU A 554 -13.11 -13.04 13.78
N ASN A 555 -14.21 -12.61 13.15
CA ASN A 555 -14.31 -12.47 11.71
C ASN A 555 -14.34 -11.01 11.26
N VAL A 556 -13.85 -10.78 10.04
CA VAL A 556 -14.02 -9.49 9.36
C VAL A 556 -15.39 -9.49 8.68
N LEU A 557 -16.28 -8.67 9.17
CA LEU A 557 -17.64 -8.50 8.65
C LEU A 557 -17.95 -7.01 8.47
N PRO A 558 -18.78 -6.61 7.51
CA PRO A 558 -19.46 -7.44 6.48
C PRO A 558 -18.51 -8.13 5.51
N MET A 559 -18.97 -9.20 4.88
CA MET A 559 -18.22 -9.92 3.85
C MET A 559 -19.14 -10.39 2.73
N VAL A 560 -18.72 -10.19 1.48
CA VAL A 560 -19.39 -10.75 0.29
C VAL A 560 -18.69 -12.06 -0.07
N PRO A 561 -19.43 -13.20 -0.13
CA PRO A 561 -18.84 -14.47 -0.54
C PRO A 561 -18.30 -14.41 -1.97
N ALA A 562 -17.22 -15.15 -2.24
CA ALA A 562 -16.61 -15.19 -3.57
C ALA A 562 -17.62 -15.51 -4.68
N GLY A 563 -17.59 -14.75 -5.77
CA GLY A 563 -18.49 -14.92 -6.91
C GLY A 563 -19.96 -14.48 -6.68
N LYS A 564 -20.27 -13.88 -5.54
CA LYS A 564 -21.58 -13.32 -5.22
C LYS A 564 -21.67 -11.82 -5.54
N SER A 565 -22.91 -11.31 -5.61
CA SER A 565 -23.19 -9.89 -5.76
C SER A 565 -22.80 -9.12 -4.49
N LEU A 566 -22.51 -7.82 -4.62
CA LEU A 566 -22.30 -6.94 -3.46
C LEU A 566 -23.53 -6.86 -2.54
N SER A 567 -24.74 -7.15 -3.06
CA SER A 567 -25.97 -7.25 -2.27
C SER A 567 -26.07 -8.53 -1.42
N ASP A 568 -25.26 -9.57 -1.72
CA ASP A 568 -25.30 -10.87 -1.01
C ASP A 568 -24.36 -10.88 0.22
N MET A 569 -24.25 -9.74 0.92
CA MET A 569 -23.36 -9.61 2.09
C MET A 569 -23.78 -10.48 3.27
N LEU A 570 -22.78 -11.10 3.89
CA LEU A 570 -22.88 -11.65 5.23
C LEU A 570 -22.62 -10.52 6.24
N LEU A 571 -23.62 -10.21 7.06
CA LEU A 571 -23.55 -9.13 8.06
C LEU A 571 -23.20 -9.63 9.47
N LYS A 572 -23.47 -10.89 9.73
CA LYS A 572 -23.19 -11.59 11.00
C LYS A 572 -22.71 -13.01 10.69
N ASP A 573 -21.98 -13.59 11.62
CA ASP A 573 -21.64 -15.00 11.53
C ASP A 573 -22.91 -15.85 11.45
N LYS A 574 -22.87 -16.87 10.61
CA LYS A 574 -23.88 -17.92 10.66
C LYS A 574 -23.66 -18.68 11.97
N LYS A 575 -24.62 -18.57 12.90
CA LYS A 575 -24.65 -19.38 14.11
C LYS A 575 -24.70 -20.87 13.77
#